data_cfc84efd54c6da742f4bd3f159fe2c5e
#
_entry.id   cfc84efd54c6da742f4bd3f159fe2c5e
#
_cell.length_a   1.000
_cell.length_b   1.000
_cell.length_c   1.000
_cell.angle_alpha   90.00
_cell.angle_beta   90.00
_cell.angle_gamma   90.00
#
_symmetry.space_group_name_H-M   'P 1'
#
loop_
_entity.id
_entity.type
_entity.pdbx_description
1 polymer ?
#
loop_
_entity_poly.entity_id
_entity_poly.type
_entity_poly.pdbx_seq_one_letter_code
_entity_poly.pdbx_strand_id
1 'polypeptide(L)'
;HESMTLATLPNYHVVAKGQMIATVKIIPFAVGKENLNKVLAEIGTKPVIRVQALAERRVGLVITKVAGSRLSLIEKSETAMRERVTALGSGLAEVRVCDHSIEAVRTSVKELEALSCNPILLFGASAIVDREDVIPAGLSAAGGKVVHLGMPVDPGNLMMLGDLHGVPVLGVPSCARSPKVNGFDWALERVLAGIPLSSGDIMDMGAGGLLAEISSRPSPRDRKPVAQHAPRIAAIVLAAGKSSRMGSNKLLAELHGKPLLRHSVEALKASSVNDIIVVTGNEPERVQSALKPLDVTLVHNANFAEGLSTSLKRGLAAVPAETDAVLICLGDMPLVDAQTIDRLVAAFNVPEHRTICVPTFEGKRGNPRIKPPFPAVKGLYGCPTVVNNVETIAAVVPIVNDGGEEYAKIGIGKSTGTKLISAGGNINK
;
A
#
# COMPACT_ATOMS: atom_id res chain seq x y z
N HIS A 1 4.28 -43.93 -8.17
CA HIS A 1 3.25 -44.94 -8.49
C HIS A 1 1.87 -44.37 -8.09
N GLU A 2 0.86 -44.49 -8.93
CA GLU A 2 -0.49 -43.93 -8.73
C GLU A 2 -1.18 -44.33 -7.41
N SER A 3 -0.80 -45.49 -6.84
CA SER A 3 -1.36 -45.97 -5.57
C SER A 3 -0.81 -45.24 -4.31
N MET A 4 0.25 -44.44 -4.45
CA MET A 4 0.86 -43.68 -3.36
C MET A 4 1.16 -42.26 -3.82
N THR A 5 0.73 -41.29 -3.05
CA THR A 5 0.95 -39.88 -3.36
C THR A 5 1.66 -39.17 -2.21
N LEU A 6 2.54 -38.26 -2.55
CA LEU A 6 3.22 -37.37 -1.64
C LEU A 6 2.93 -35.92 -2.08
N ALA A 7 2.30 -35.15 -1.21
CA ALA A 7 2.11 -33.72 -1.40
C ALA A 7 3.00 -32.96 -0.42
N THR A 8 3.72 -31.95 -0.87
CA THR A 8 4.67 -31.17 -0.07
C THR A 8 4.40 -29.67 -0.19
N LEU A 9 4.94 -28.89 0.74
CA LEU A 9 5.11 -27.44 0.54
C LEU A 9 6.08 -27.19 -0.63
N PRO A 10 6.05 -25.97 -1.21
CA PRO A 10 7.04 -25.58 -2.20
C PRO A 10 8.48 -25.71 -1.69
N ASN A 11 9.43 -25.89 -2.61
CA ASN A 11 10.85 -25.93 -2.26
C ASN A 11 11.28 -24.64 -1.56
N TYR A 12 12.12 -24.78 -0.55
CA TYR A 12 12.70 -23.68 0.25
C TYR A 12 11.66 -22.84 1.00
N HIS A 13 10.49 -23.39 1.28
CA HIS A 13 9.49 -22.72 2.09
C HIS A 13 9.94 -22.64 3.55
N VAL A 14 9.88 -21.44 4.14
CA VAL A 14 10.17 -21.25 5.57
C VAL A 14 9.04 -21.87 6.39
N VAL A 15 9.41 -22.71 7.37
CA VAL A 15 8.45 -23.46 8.17
C VAL A 15 8.68 -23.25 9.66
N ALA A 16 7.61 -23.29 10.44
CA ALA A 16 7.65 -23.22 11.89
C ALA A 16 7.62 -24.62 12.54
N LYS A 17 8.08 -24.70 13.78
CA LYS A 17 7.97 -25.92 14.58
C LYS A 17 6.52 -26.39 14.70
N GLY A 18 6.25 -27.63 14.33
CA GLY A 18 4.90 -28.22 14.36
C GLY A 18 4.07 -27.98 13.09
N GLN A 19 4.57 -27.24 12.12
CA GLN A 19 3.91 -27.05 10.84
C GLN A 19 3.96 -28.34 10.01
N MET A 20 2.84 -28.68 9.38
CA MET A 20 2.77 -29.79 8.41
C MET A 20 3.54 -29.42 7.15
N ILE A 21 4.53 -30.24 6.77
CA ILE A 21 5.38 -30.00 5.59
C ILE A 21 5.05 -30.92 4.42
N ALA A 22 4.44 -32.07 4.72
CA ALA A 22 4.05 -33.03 3.69
C ALA A 22 2.94 -33.95 4.20
N THR A 23 2.20 -34.51 3.24
CA THR A 23 1.25 -35.63 3.49
C THR A 23 1.50 -36.77 2.53
N VAL A 24 1.47 -37.97 3.05
CA VAL A 24 1.52 -39.20 2.27
C VAL A 24 0.17 -39.88 2.33
N LYS A 25 -0.35 -40.32 1.17
CA LYS A 25 -1.59 -41.06 1.09
C LYS A 25 -1.40 -42.34 0.27
N ILE A 26 -1.96 -43.44 0.76
CA ILE A 26 -2.21 -44.65 0.00
C ILE A 26 -3.65 -44.48 -0.55
N ILE A 27 -3.79 -44.52 -1.88
CA ILE A 27 -5.06 -44.21 -2.57
C ILE A 27 -6.02 -45.42 -2.49
N PRO A 28 -5.62 -46.67 -2.85
CA PRO A 28 -6.46 -47.84 -2.69
C PRO A 28 -6.46 -48.32 -1.23
N PHE A 29 -7.40 -49.21 -0.88
CA PHE A 29 -7.46 -49.82 0.46
C PHE A 29 -6.20 -50.60 0.86
N ALA A 30 -5.48 -51.15 -0.12
CA ALA A 30 -4.19 -51.82 0.08
C ALA A 30 -3.31 -51.67 -1.17
N VAL A 31 -2.01 -51.67 -0.95
CA VAL A 31 -0.97 -51.66 -2.00
C VAL A 31 -0.20 -52.96 -1.94
N GLY A 32 -0.02 -53.57 -3.11
CA GLY A 32 0.81 -54.79 -3.22
C GLY A 32 2.25 -54.51 -2.77
N LYS A 33 2.83 -55.44 -2.02
CA LYS A 33 4.21 -55.37 -1.50
C LYS A 33 5.24 -55.05 -2.59
N GLU A 34 5.04 -55.58 -3.79
CA GLU A 34 5.91 -55.33 -4.93
C GLU A 34 5.94 -53.85 -5.35
N ASN A 35 4.77 -53.19 -5.41
CA ASN A 35 4.69 -51.76 -5.74
C ASN A 35 5.32 -50.89 -4.64
N LEU A 36 5.12 -51.26 -3.37
CA LEU A 36 5.78 -50.59 -2.26
C LEU A 36 7.32 -50.71 -2.37
N ASN A 37 7.82 -51.89 -2.64
CA ASN A 37 9.25 -52.10 -2.82
C ASN A 37 9.83 -51.33 -4.00
N LYS A 38 9.12 -51.22 -5.12
CA LYS A 38 9.53 -50.39 -6.26
C LYS A 38 9.67 -48.92 -5.86
N VAL A 39 8.68 -48.36 -5.16
CA VAL A 39 8.74 -46.97 -4.67
C VAL A 39 9.89 -46.75 -3.70
N LEU A 40 10.09 -47.65 -2.77
CA LEU A 40 11.21 -47.59 -1.81
C LEU A 40 12.59 -47.68 -2.50
N ALA A 41 12.70 -48.50 -3.54
CA ALA A 41 13.91 -48.61 -4.35
C ALA A 41 14.20 -47.29 -5.13
N GLU A 42 13.17 -46.64 -5.69
CA GLU A 42 13.30 -45.33 -6.37
C GLU A 42 13.70 -44.21 -5.43
N ILE A 43 13.13 -44.16 -4.22
CA ILE A 43 13.48 -43.19 -3.19
C ILE A 43 14.93 -43.42 -2.71
N GLY A 44 15.36 -44.68 -2.62
CA GLY A 44 16.69 -45.06 -2.14
C GLY A 44 16.94 -44.62 -0.70
N THR A 45 18.19 -44.26 -0.41
CA THR A 45 18.61 -43.79 0.92
C THR A 45 18.63 -42.27 1.08
N LYS A 46 18.37 -41.52 0.02
CA LYS A 46 18.38 -40.07 0.06
C LYS A 46 17.06 -39.56 0.62
N PRO A 47 17.06 -38.57 1.54
CA PRO A 47 15.84 -38.02 2.07
C PRO A 47 15.09 -37.25 0.94
N VAL A 48 13.81 -37.60 0.74
CA VAL A 48 12.91 -36.93 -0.24
C VAL A 48 12.59 -35.50 0.20
N ILE A 49 12.52 -35.28 1.52
CA ILE A 49 12.26 -33.97 2.13
C ILE A 49 13.36 -33.74 3.16
N ARG A 50 13.90 -32.53 3.16
CA ARG A 50 14.88 -32.05 4.14
C ARG A 50 14.44 -30.76 4.74
N VAL A 51 14.60 -30.55 6.03
CA VAL A 51 14.45 -29.28 6.73
C VAL A 51 15.85 -28.80 7.10
N GLN A 52 16.19 -27.61 6.64
CA GLN A 52 17.43 -26.94 6.97
C GLN A 52 17.16 -25.91 8.06
N ALA A 53 17.86 -26.02 9.20
CA ALA A 53 17.71 -25.03 10.26
C ALA A 53 18.28 -23.68 9.85
N LEU A 54 17.58 -22.61 10.20
CA LEU A 54 18.13 -21.25 10.17
C LEU A 54 19.19 -21.13 11.26
N ALA A 55 20.39 -20.71 10.90
CA ALA A 55 21.48 -20.49 11.85
C ALA A 55 21.48 -19.02 12.30
N GLU A 56 21.75 -18.77 13.56
CA GLU A 56 22.03 -17.43 14.05
C GLU A 56 23.29 -16.90 13.37
N ARG A 57 23.16 -15.75 12.69
CA ARG A 57 24.25 -15.11 11.94
C ARG A 57 24.42 -13.67 12.32
N ARG A 58 25.65 -13.19 12.23
CA ARG A 58 26.03 -11.79 12.40
C ARG A 58 25.95 -11.08 11.06
N VAL A 59 24.81 -10.49 10.76
CA VAL A 59 24.57 -9.79 9.47
C VAL A 59 25.15 -8.39 9.51
N GLY A 60 25.93 -8.02 8.47
CA GLY A 60 26.39 -6.65 8.26
C GLY A 60 25.48 -5.91 7.28
N LEU A 61 25.27 -4.62 7.47
CA LEU A 61 24.48 -3.78 6.57
C LEU A 61 25.24 -2.52 6.19
N VAL A 62 25.39 -2.27 4.91
CA VAL A 62 25.83 -0.98 4.36
C VAL A 62 24.61 -0.28 3.77
N ILE A 63 24.37 0.97 4.17
CA ILE A 63 23.37 1.85 3.57
C ILE A 63 24.10 3.02 2.94
N THR A 64 23.94 3.24 1.63
CA THR A 64 24.54 4.40 1.00
C THR A 64 23.58 5.59 0.95
N LYS A 65 24.11 6.81 1.01
CA LYS A 65 23.37 8.08 0.93
C LYS A 65 23.97 9.00 -0.14
N VAL A 66 23.14 9.83 -0.74
CA VAL A 66 23.56 10.97 -1.58
C VAL A 66 23.31 12.27 -0.81
N ALA A 67 23.92 13.37 -1.26
CA ALA A 67 23.68 14.69 -0.69
C ALA A 67 22.17 15.00 -0.69
N GLY A 68 21.65 15.43 0.46
CA GLY A 68 20.23 15.70 0.65
C GLY A 68 19.35 14.47 0.94
N SER A 69 19.93 13.27 1.11
CA SER A 69 19.19 12.09 1.58
C SER A 69 18.50 12.34 2.91
N ARG A 70 17.22 11.97 3.02
CA ARG A 70 16.46 12.12 4.27
C ARG A 70 16.88 11.06 5.28
N LEU A 71 17.19 11.47 6.50
CA LEU A 71 17.51 10.55 7.62
C LEU A 71 16.42 9.50 7.81
N SER A 72 15.16 9.89 7.73
CA SER A 72 14.01 8.96 7.86
C SER A 72 13.99 7.83 6.82
N LEU A 73 14.60 8.03 5.64
CA LEU A 73 14.70 6.97 4.63
C LEU A 73 15.80 5.96 4.98
N ILE A 74 16.90 6.44 5.56
CA ILE A 74 18.00 5.59 6.08
C ILE A 74 17.47 4.74 7.22
N GLU A 75 16.85 5.36 8.22
CA GLU A 75 16.24 4.69 9.38
C GLU A 75 15.20 3.64 8.95
N LYS A 76 14.35 3.98 7.99
CA LYS A 76 13.36 3.04 7.44
C LYS A 76 14.04 1.84 6.75
N SER A 77 15.14 2.06 6.04
CA SER A 77 15.89 0.99 5.38
C SER A 77 16.54 0.07 6.40
N GLU A 78 17.15 0.63 7.44
CA GLU A 78 17.73 -0.14 8.54
C GLU A 78 16.67 -0.96 9.28
N THR A 79 15.57 -0.32 9.68
CA THR A 79 14.46 -0.98 10.38
C THR A 79 13.92 -2.16 9.57
N ALA A 80 13.67 -1.96 8.28
CA ALA A 80 13.16 -3.00 7.40
C ALA A 80 14.12 -4.20 7.26
N MET A 81 15.44 -3.97 7.26
CA MET A 81 16.43 -5.07 7.24
C MET A 81 16.54 -5.74 8.61
N ARG A 82 16.52 -4.98 9.67
CA ARG A 82 16.56 -5.50 11.05
C ARG A 82 15.39 -6.43 11.34
N GLU A 83 14.18 -6.01 10.98
CA GLU A 83 12.97 -6.82 11.15
C GLU A 83 13.06 -8.15 10.40
N ARG A 84 13.51 -8.15 9.13
CA ARG A 84 13.66 -9.38 8.33
C ARG A 84 14.69 -10.34 8.91
N VAL A 85 15.86 -9.82 9.26
CA VAL A 85 16.96 -10.61 9.80
C VAL A 85 16.57 -11.21 11.16
N THR A 86 15.90 -10.43 12.01
CA THR A 86 15.42 -10.88 13.33
C THR A 86 14.32 -11.92 13.21
N ALA A 87 13.38 -11.76 12.27
CA ALA A 87 12.33 -12.75 12.02
C ALA A 87 12.87 -14.11 11.59
N LEU A 88 14.08 -14.14 11.03
CA LEU A 88 14.79 -15.37 10.63
C LEU A 88 15.81 -15.84 11.69
N GLY A 89 15.73 -15.35 12.93
CA GLY A 89 16.56 -15.79 14.05
C GLY A 89 18.01 -15.32 14.00
N SER A 90 18.33 -14.31 13.18
CA SER A 90 19.66 -13.72 13.06
C SER A 90 19.70 -12.29 13.59
N GLY A 91 20.91 -11.73 13.79
CA GLY A 91 21.10 -10.37 14.28
C GLY A 91 21.76 -9.45 13.25
N LEU A 92 21.23 -8.21 13.12
CA LEU A 92 21.91 -7.15 12.40
C LEU A 92 23.01 -6.60 13.32
N ALA A 93 24.23 -7.17 13.18
CA ALA A 93 25.33 -6.94 14.11
C ALA A 93 26.01 -5.58 13.93
N GLU A 94 26.16 -5.15 12.67
CA GLU A 94 26.86 -3.93 12.31
C GLU A 94 26.14 -3.20 11.19
N VAL A 95 26.05 -1.86 11.30
CA VAL A 95 25.47 -1.00 10.28
C VAL A 95 26.48 0.09 9.91
N ARG A 96 26.68 0.30 8.63
CA ARG A 96 27.50 1.39 8.07
C ARG A 96 26.64 2.27 7.19
N VAL A 97 26.65 3.57 7.44
CA VAL A 97 26.03 4.56 6.55
C VAL A 97 27.16 5.35 5.90
N CYS A 98 27.27 5.27 4.58
CA CYS A 98 28.35 5.91 3.85
C CYS A 98 27.85 6.69 2.63
N ASP A 99 28.70 7.48 2.01
CA ASP A 99 28.34 8.17 0.78
C ASP A 99 28.18 7.17 -0.38
N HIS A 100 27.30 7.50 -1.32
CA HIS A 100 27.04 6.66 -2.51
C HIS A 100 28.18 6.79 -3.50
N SER A 101 29.32 6.18 -3.16
CA SER A 101 30.53 6.14 -4.00
C SER A 101 31.21 4.77 -3.90
N ILE A 102 31.90 4.38 -4.96
CA ILE A 102 32.62 3.09 -5.03
C ILE A 102 33.59 2.94 -3.86
N GLU A 103 34.36 4.00 -3.55
CA GLU A 103 35.38 3.96 -2.50
C GLU A 103 34.76 3.84 -1.10
N ALA A 104 33.63 4.53 -0.83
CA ALA A 104 32.95 4.45 0.47
C ALA A 104 32.32 3.06 0.67
N VAL A 105 31.73 2.48 -0.38
CA VAL A 105 31.18 1.11 -0.35
C VAL A 105 32.32 0.10 -0.14
N ARG A 106 33.43 0.22 -0.90
CA ARG A 106 34.63 -0.63 -0.73
C ARG A 106 35.12 -0.64 0.71
N THR A 107 35.28 0.54 1.30
CA THR A 107 35.76 0.70 2.68
C THR A 107 34.80 0.05 3.68
N SER A 108 33.51 0.35 3.59
CA SER A 108 32.47 -0.21 4.47
C SER A 108 32.35 -1.73 4.38
N VAL A 109 32.47 -2.28 3.18
CA VAL A 109 32.42 -3.74 2.97
C VAL A 109 33.63 -4.42 3.62
N LYS A 110 34.83 -3.88 3.47
CA LYS A 110 36.05 -4.41 4.13
C LYS A 110 35.98 -4.29 5.66
N GLU A 111 35.43 -3.24 6.20
CA GLU A 111 35.21 -3.11 7.65
C GLU A 111 34.26 -4.20 8.17
N LEU A 112 33.14 -4.45 7.47
CA LEU A 112 32.20 -5.49 7.87
C LEU A 112 32.80 -6.90 7.75
N GLU A 113 33.62 -7.15 6.75
CA GLU A 113 34.38 -8.40 6.60
C GLU A 113 35.34 -8.60 7.79
N ALA A 114 36.13 -7.55 8.13
CA ALA A 114 37.05 -7.58 9.27
C ALA A 114 36.33 -7.86 10.62
N LEU A 115 35.07 -7.43 10.76
CA LEU A 115 34.20 -7.67 11.89
C LEU A 115 33.48 -9.04 11.82
N SER A 116 33.84 -9.87 10.85
CA SER A 116 33.29 -11.21 10.64
C SER A 116 31.76 -11.21 10.43
N CYS A 117 31.24 -10.19 9.77
CA CYS A 117 29.84 -10.15 9.35
C CYS A 117 29.59 -11.16 8.22
N ASN A 118 28.58 -11.98 8.36
CA ASN A 118 28.18 -12.98 7.36
C ASN A 118 26.68 -13.30 7.49
N PRO A 119 25.85 -12.96 6.47
CA PRO A 119 26.16 -12.27 5.21
C PRO A 119 26.33 -10.74 5.36
N ILE A 120 26.68 -10.07 4.24
CA ILE A 120 26.71 -8.61 4.12
C ILE A 120 25.58 -8.17 3.19
N LEU A 121 24.78 -7.19 3.63
CA LEU A 121 23.69 -6.56 2.88
C LEU A 121 24.12 -5.17 2.41
N LEU A 122 23.91 -4.85 1.13
CA LEU A 122 24.27 -3.57 0.53
C LEU A 122 22.99 -2.84 0.06
N PHE A 123 22.60 -1.80 0.74
CA PHE A 123 21.40 -1.03 0.42
C PHE A 123 21.77 0.28 -0.28
N GLY A 124 21.60 0.33 -1.61
CA GLY A 124 21.94 1.48 -2.43
C GLY A 124 21.00 2.68 -2.26
N ALA A 125 21.53 3.89 -2.38
CA ALA A 125 20.75 5.11 -2.54
C ALA A 125 19.99 5.14 -3.89
N SER A 126 20.55 4.48 -4.92
CA SER A 126 19.95 4.22 -6.23
C SER A 126 19.63 2.74 -6.41
N ALA A 127 18.79 2.44 -7.41
CA ALA A 127 18.58 1.07 -7.86
C ALA A 127 19.86 0.49 -8.47
N ILE A 128 20.04 -0.84 -8.39
CA ILE A 128 21.13 -1.56 -9.01
C ILE A 128 20.63 -2.06 -10.36
N VAL A 129 21.11 -1.48 -11.46
CA VAL A 129 20.66 -1.81 -12.82
C VAL A 129 21.81 -2.28 -13.72
N ASP A 130 23.06 -1.97 -13.35
CA ASP A 130 24.28 -2.30 -14.10
C ASP A 130 25.41 -2.77 -13.17
N ARG A 131 26.39 -3.51 -13.73
CA ARG A 131 27.57 -3.97 -12.98
C ARG A 131 28.54 -2.85 -12.64
N GLU A 132 28.48 -1.74 -13.37
CA GLU A 132 29.27 -0.53 -13.14
C GLU A 132 28.64 0.42 -12.12
N ASP A 133 27.41 0.13 -11.64
CA ASP A 133 26.78 0.91 -10.58
C ASP A 133 27.61 0.86 -9.29
N VAL A 134 27.44 1.86 -8.45
CA VAL A 134 28.23 2.08 -7.22
C VAL A 134 28.28 0.84 -6.31
N ILE A 135 27.17 0.11 -6.17
CA ILE A 135 27.10 -1.06 -5.28
C ILE A 135 27.91 -2.25 -5.84
N PRO A 136 27.65 -2.75 -7.07
CA PRO A 136 28.45 -3.85 -7.63
C PRO A 136 29.90 -3.48 -7.85
N ALA A 137 30.19 -2.26 -8.33
CA ALA A 137 31.56 -1.78 -8.51
C ALA A 137 32.32 -1.63 -7.17
N GLY A 138 31.65 -1.18 -6.10
CA GLY A 138 32.21 -1.10 -4.77
C GLY A 138 32.54 -2.46 -4.17
N LEU A 139 31.67 -3.47 -4.37
CA LEU A 139 31.96 -4.85 -3.99
C LEU A 139 33.18 -5.40 -4.76
N SER A 140 33.23 -5.18 -6.08
CA SER A 140 34.37 -5.60 -6.91
C SER A 140 35.67 -4.94 -6.48
N ALA A 141 35.64 -3.64 -6.16
CA ALA A 141 36.80 -2.89 -5.63
C ALA A 141 37.24 -3.38 -4.24
N ALA A 142 36.34 -3.98 -3.45
CA ALA A 142 36.66 -4.62 -2.16
C ALA A 142 37.36 -5.98 -2.33
N GLY A 143 37.42 -6.54 -3.53
CA GLY A 143 37.93 -7.87 -3.83
C GLY A 143 36.85 -8.94 -3.98
N GLY A 144 35.58 -8.54 -3.89
CA GLY A 144 34.45 -9.44 -4.09
C GLY A 144 34.10 -9.66 -5.56
N LYS A 145 33.16 -10.57 -5.80
CA LYS A 145 32.66 -10.94 -7.12
C LYS A 145 31.16 -10.78 -7.20
N VAL A 146 30.67 -10.12 -8.24
CA VAL A 146 29.23 -10.13 -8.57
C VAL A 146 28.89 -11.43 -9.28
N VAL A 147 28.17 -12.30 -8.58
CA VAL A 147 27.77 -13.65 -9.05
C VAL A 147 26.58 -13.54 -10.00
N HIS A 148 25.56 -12.76 -9.59
CA HIS A 148 24.35 -12.58 -10.39
C HIS A 148 23.78 -11.16 -10.19
N LEU A 149 23.22 -10.59 -11.23
CA LEU A 149 22.56 -9.29 -11.20
C LEU A 149 21.14 -9.43 -11.73
N GLY A 150 20.19 -8.95 -10.96
CA GLY A 150 18.76 -9.11 -11.23
C GLY A 150 18.21 -10.44 -10.73
N MET A 151 16.89 -10.59 -10.75
CA MET A 151 16.21 -11.87 -10.52
C MET A 151 14.81 -11.84 -11.15
N PRO A 152 14.26 -13.00 -11.58
CA PRO A 152 12.96 -13.06 -12.23
C PRO A 152 11.80 -13.11 -11.20
N VAL A 153 11.86 -12.25 -10.17
CA VAL A 153 10.83 -12.13 -9.11
C VAL A 153 10.44 -10.66 -8.98
N ASP A 154 9.13 -10.38 -9.00
CA ASP A 154 8.61 -9.03 -8.88
C ASP A 154 7.50 -8.95 -7.80
N PRO A 155 7.67 -8.09 -6.77
CA PRO A 155 8.82 -7.20 -6.52
C PRO A 155 10.08 -7.95 -6.07
N GLY A 156 11.25 -7.37 -6.40
CA GLY A 156 12.56 -7.92 -6.02
C GLY A 156 13.59 -7.97 -7.16
N ASN A 157 13.17 -7.71 -8.38
CA ASN A 157 13.91 -7.94 -9.62
C ASN A 157 15.28 -7.24 -9.72
N LEU A 158 15.54 -6.15 -9.00
CA LEU A 158 16.82 -5.43 -9.00
C LEU A 158 17.73 -5.85 -7.83
N MET A 159 17.71 -7.12 -7.46
CA MET A 159 18.62 -7.69 -6.46
C MET A 159 19.97 -8.04 -7.10
N MET A 160 21.04 -7.99 -6.31
CA MET A 160 22.37 -8.51 -6.67
C MET A 160 22.77 -9.64 -5.72
N LEU A 161 23.31 -10.71 -6.26
CA LEU A 161 24.03 -11.73 -5.51
C LEU A 161 25.52 -11.56 -5.76
N GLY A 162 26.30 -11.45 -4.71
CA GLY A 162 27.74 -11.37 -4.72
C GLY A 162 28.39 -12.32 -3.76
N ASP A 163 29.69 -12.45 -3.87
CA ASP A 163 30.56 -13.21 -2.98
C ASP A 163 31.79 -12.36 -2.61
N LEU A 164 32.13 -12.32 -1.34
CA LEU A 164 33.35 -11.72 -0.83
C LEU A 164 34.15 -12.77 -0.07
N HIS A 165 35.12 -13.40 -0.73
CA HIS A 165 35.97 -14.44 -0.15
C HIS A 165 35.19 -15.57 0.55
N GLY A 166 34.05 -15.99 -0.02
CA GLY A 166 33.17 -17.00 0.53
C GLY A 166 32.05 -16.46 1.45
N VAL A 167 32.02 -15.15 1.68
CA VAL A 167 30.92 -14.49 2.40
C VAL A 167 29.85 -14.03 1.38
N PRO A 168 28.59 -14.50 1.49
CA PRO A 168 27.53 -14.04 0.63
C PRO A 168 27.26 -12.54 0.80
N VAL A 169 27.13 -11.83 -0.32
CA VAL A 169 26.78 -10.41 -0.35
C VAL A 169 25.50 -10.22 -1.13
N LEU A 170 24.51 -9.57 -0.54
CA LEU A 170 23.24 -9.30 -1.20
C LEU A 170 23.06 -7.79 -1.42
N GLY A 171 22.93 -7.38 -2.69
CA GLY A 171 22.46 -6.04 -3.04
C GLY A 171 20.95 -5.95 -2.90
N VAL A 172 20.50 -5.07 -2.01
CA VAL A 172 19.10 -4.99 -1.59
C VAL A 172 18.31 -4.09 -2.53
N PRO A 173 17.23 -4.59 -3.17
CA PRO A 173 16.40 -3.79 -4.04
C PRO A 173 15.57 -2.77 -3.24
N SER A 174 15.28 -1.62 -3.83
CA SER A 174 14.56 -0.52 -3.15
C SER A 174 13.17 -0.90 -2.63
N CYS A 175 12.50 -1.87 -3.26
CA CYS A 175 11.21 -2.40 -2.82
C CYS A 175 11.28 -3.14 -1.47
N ALA A 176 12.46 -3.58 -1.03
CA ALA A 176 12.67 -4.21 0.27
C ALA A 176 12.52 -3.24 1.47
N ARG A 177 12.31 -1.93 1.24
CA ARG A 177 11.85 -1.00 2.29
C ARG A 177 10.40 -1.25 2.70
N SER A 178 9.61 -1.94 1.87
CA SER A 178 8.25 -2.36 2.20
C SER A 178 8.30 -3.63 3.06
N PRO A 179 7.39 -3.80 4.04
CA PRO A 179 7.29 -5.05 4.80
C PRO A 179 6.70 -6.22 3.98
N LYS A 180 6.23 -5.97 2.75
CA LYS A 180 5.71 -7.02 1.87
C LYS A 180 6.82 -7.96 1.42
N VAL A 181 6.50 -9.24 1.29
CA VAL A 181 7.41 -10.24 0.75
C VAL A 181 7.83 -9.87 -0.68
N ASN A 182 9.09 -10.05 -0.99
CA ASN A 182 9.67 -9.84 -2.32
C ASN A 182 10.79 -10.85 -2.59
N GLY A 183 11.33 -10.87 -3.79
CA GLY A 183 12.37 -11.82 -4.17
C GLY A 183 13.63 -11.79 -3.29
N PHE A 184 13.98 -10.62 -2.76
CA PHE A 184 15.09 -10.49 -1.82
C PHE A 184 14.88 -11.36 -0.57
N ASP A 185 13.64 -11.48 -0.06
CA ASP A 185 13.34 -12.31 1.11
C ASP A 185 13.70 -13.76 0.83
N TRP A 186 13.39 -14.31 -0.33
CA TRP A 186 13.72 -15.67 -0.72
C TRP A 186 15.24 -15.94 -0.79
N ALA A 187 16.00 -14.95 -1.27
CA ALA A 187 17.45 -15.04 -1.30
C ALA A 187 18.04 -14.95 0.12
N LEU A 188 17.55 -14.04 0.94
CA LEU A 188 17.98 -13.86 2.33
C LEU A 188 17.71 -15.10 3.17
N GLU A 189 16.53 -15.71 3.06
CA GLU A 189 16.14 -16.95 3.75
C GLU A 189 17.12 -18.09 3.46
N ARG A 190 17.46 -18.30 2.18
CA ARG A 190 18.41 -19.34 1.77
C ARG A 190 19.82 -19.05 2.28
N VAL A 191 20.28 -17.82 2.19
CA VAL A 191 21.61 -17.43 2.68
C VAL A 191 21.71 -17.61 4.20
N LEU A 192 20.70 -17.21 4.97
CA LEU A 192 20.69 -17.37 6.42
C LEU A 192 20.56 -18.86 6.84
N ALA A 193 19.88 -19.68 6.05
CA ALA A 193 19.86 -21.12 6.22
C ALA A 193 21.19 -21.82 5.84
N GLY A 194 22.17 -21.07 5.31
CA GLY A 194 23.43 -21.65 4.83
C GLY A 194 23.28 -22.47 3.56
N ILE A 195 22.23 -22.25 2.79
CA ILE A 195 22.00 -22.89 1.51
C ILE A 195 22.74 -22.08 0.45
N PRO A 196 23.72 -22.67 -0.27
CA PRO A 196 24.41 -21.98 -1.33
C PRO A 196 23.45 -21.47 -2.40
N LEU A 197 23.70 -20.26 -2.90
CA LEU A 197 22.96 -19.66 -4.01
C LEU A 197 23.91 -19.52 -5.22
N SER A 198 23.47 -20.05 -6.33
CA SER A 198 24.09 -19.84 -7.63
C SER A 198 23.25 -18.91 -8.52
N SER A 199 23.81 -18.50 -9.65
CA SER A 199 23.06 -17.80 -10.70
C SER A 199 21.86 -18.63 -11.20
N GLY A 200 22.02 -19.96 -11.33
CA GLY A 200 20.94 -20.87 -11.70
C GLY A 200 19.81 -20.87 -10.69
N ASP A 201 20.15 -20.96 -9.40
CA ASP A 201 19.13 -20.95 -8.33
C ASP A 201 18.30 -19.66 -8.32
N ILE A 202 18.93 -18.51 -8.63
CA ILE A 202 18.21 -17.23 -8.76
C ILE A 202 17.28 -17.28 -9.98
N MET A 203 17.73 -17.80 -11.11
CA MET A 203 16.91 -17.88 -12.32
C MET A 203 15.72 -18.84 -12.17
N ASP A 204 15.88 -19.92 -11.41
CA ASP A 204 14.84 -20.89 -11.13
C ASP A 204 13.69 -20.32 -10.27
N MET A 205 13.90 -19.19 -9.61
CA MET A 205 12.84 -18.51 -8.84
C MET A 205 11.76 -17.85 -9.73
N GLY A 206 11.94 -17.83 -11.05
CA GLY A 206 10.99 -17.21 -11.98
C GLY A 206 9.61 -17.87 -11.99
N ALA A 207 9.54 -19.18 -11.82
CA ALA A 207 8.26 -19.89 -11.69
C ALA A 207 7.61 -19.58 -10.33
N GLY A 208 6.51 -18.83 -10.34
CA GLY A 208 5.86 -18.29 -9.14
C GLY A 208 6.44 -16.96 -8.66
N GLY A 209 7.39 -16.38 -9.41
CA GLY A 209 8.06 -15.12 -9.06
C GLY A 209 7.21 -13.85 -9.21
N LEU A 210 6.00 -13.92 -9.74
CA LEU A 210 5.07 -12.78 -9.72
C LEU A 210 4.32 -12.75 -8.39
N LEU A 211 4.83 -11.98 -7.42
CA LEU A 211 4.32 -11.95 -6.05
C LEU A 211 3.21 -10.92 -5.82
N ALA A 212 3.13 -9.91 -6.69
CA ALA A 212 2.13 -8.86 -6.59
C ALA A 212 1.57 -8.54 -7.97
N GLU A 213 0.25 -8.41 -8.02
CA GLU A 213 -0.39 -7.83 -9.20
C GLU A 213 -0.06 -6.35 -9.29
N ILE A 214 0.40 -5.94 -10.47
CA ILE A 214 0.53 -4.53 -10.81
C ILE A 214 -0.81 -4.11 -11.39
N SER A 215 -1.56 -3.28 -10.66
CA SER A 215 -2.89 -2.80 -11.05
C SER A 215 -2.95 -2.15 -12.45
N SER A 216 -1.81 -1.73 -13.00
CA SER A 216 -1.68 -1.20 -14.34
C SER A 216 -1.52 -2.27 -15.44
N ARG A 217 -1.31 -3.55 -15.09
CA ARG A 217 -1.28 -4.66 -16.06
C ARG A 217 -2.60 -5.41 -15.99
N PRO A 218 -3.45 -5.33 -17.02
CA PRO A 218 -4.65 -6.16 -17.06
C PRO A 218 -4.23 -7.62 -17.07
N SER A 219 -4.58 -8.38 -16.02
CA SER A 219 -4.47 -9.84 -16.05
C SER A 219 -5.52 -10.40 -17.01
N PRO A 220 -5.13 -11.06 -18.10
CA PRO A 220 -6.13 -11.59 -19.06
C PRO A 220 -7.01 -12.68 -18.45
N ARG A 221 -6.67 -13.25 -17.28
CA ARG A 221 -7.36 -14.38 -16.64
C ARG A 221 -8.21 -14.01 -15.43
N ASP A 222 -7.97 -12.86 -14.77
CA ASP A 222 -8.73 -12.43 -13.59
C ASP A 222 -9.90 -11.50 -13.94
N ARG A 223 -10.36 -11.52 -15.17
CA ARG A 223 -11.71 -11.05 -15.43
C ARG A 223 -12.72 -12.08 -14.88
N LYS A 224 -12.76 -12.26 -13.54
CA LYS A 224 -14.09 -12.35 -12.94
C LYS A 224 -14.74 -11.02 -13.29
N PRO A 225 -15.84 -10.99 -14.03
CA PRO A 225 -16.63 -9.79 -14.06
C PRO A 225 -17.07 -9.60 -12.61
N VAL A 226 -16.35 -8.78 -11.84
CA VAL A 226 -17.02 -7.97 -10.84
C VAL A 226 -18.05 -7.28 -11.70
N ALA A 227 -19.32 -7.60 -11.48
CA ALA A 227 -20.41 -6.85 -12.09
C ALA A 227 -20.09 -5.40 -11.74
N GLN A 228 -19.50 -4.69 -12.70
CA GLN A 228 -19.20 -3.27 -12.57
C GLN A 228 -20.56 -2.60 -12.75
N HIS A 229 -21.38 -2.64 -11.68
CA HIS A 229 -22.42 -1.65 -11.61
C HIS A 229 -21.69 -0.32 -11.42
N ALA A 230 -22.10 0.68 -12.17
CA ALA A 230 -21.59 2.03 -11.99
C ALA A 230 -21.69 2.36 -10.48
N PRO A 231 -20.62 2.90 -9.86
CA PRO A 231 -20.63 3.12 -8.41
C PRO A 231 -21.81 4.00 -8.02
N ARG A 232 -22.57 3.56 -7.03
CA ARG A 232 -23.67 4.34 -6.48
C ARG A 232 -23.11 5.44 -5.58
N ILE A 233 -23.27 6.68 -5.97
CA ILE A 233 -22.69 7.84 -5.30
C ILE A 233 -23.82 8.69 -4.67
N ALA A 234 -23.72 8.95 -3.37
CA ALA A 234 -24.58 9.91 -2.68
C ALA A 234 -23.85 11.23 -2.46
N ALA A 235 -24.47 12.36 -2.79
CA ALA A 235 -23.94 13.68 -2.49
C ALA A 235 -24.47 14.19 -1.14
N ILE A 236 -23.54 14.66 -0.28
CA ILE A 236 -23.88 15.35 0.97
C ILE A 236 -23.58 16.85 0.75
N VAL A 237 -24.61 17.66 0.70
CA VAL A 237 -24.51 19.11 0.58
C VAL A 237 -24.56 19.74 1.96
N LEU A 238 -23.48 20.39 2.37
CA LEU A 238 -23.41 21.06 3.66
C LEU A 238 -24.01 22.46 3.56
N ALA A 239 -25.20 22.61 4.11
CA ALA A 239 -26.01 23.83 4.07
C ALA A 239 -26.44 24.34 5.49
N ALA A 240 -25.67 24.00 6.52
CA ALA A 240 -25.99 24.32 7.92
C ALA A 240 -25.31 25.57 8.49
N GLY A 241 -24.50 26.30 7.68
CA GLY A 241 -23.65 27.40 8.15
C GLY A 241 -24.41 28.65 8.60
N LYS A 242 -23.96 29.31 9.69
CA LYS A 242 -24.54 30.54 10.25
C LYS A 242 -24.35 31.78 9.38
N SER A 243 -23.44 31.77 8.41
CA SER A 243 -23.10 32.95 7.55
C SER A 243 -22.79 34.23 8.35
N SER A 244 -22.20 34.15 9.54
CA SER A 244 -22.05 35.22 10.54
C SER A 244 -21.35 36.46 10.05
N ARG A 245 -20.57 36.39 8.95
CA ARG A 245 -19.85 37.51 8.37
C ARG A 245 -20.70 38.40 7.42
N MET A 246 -21.83 37.89 6.93
CA MET A 246 -22.66 38.57 5.94
C MET A 246 -23.96 39.12 6.50
N GLY A 247 -24.27 38.90 7.81
CA GLY A 247 -25.51 39.35 8.45
C GLY A 247 -26.79 38.66 7.95
N SER A 248 -26.73 37.91 6.86
CA SER A 248 -27.81 37.10 6.30
C SER A 248 -27.29 35.74 5.82
N ASN A 249 -28.22 34.78 5.62
CA ASN A 249 -27.86 33.46 5.17
C ASN A 249 -27.30 33.45 3.73
N LYS A 250 -25.99 33.31 3.58
CA LYS A 250 -25.27 33.31 2.29
C LYS A 250 -25.89 32.37 1.26
N LEU A 251 -26.36 31.20 1.69
CA LEU A 251 -26.91 30.17 0.82
C LEU A 251 -28.20 30.57 0.13
N LEU A 252 -28.90 31.52 0.71
CA LEU A 252 -30.14 32.12 0.19
C LEU A 252 -29.91 33.39 -0.59
N ALA A 253 -28.67 33.91 -0.69
CA ALA A 253 -28.33 35.02 -1.53
C ALA A 253 -28.56 34.68 -3.01
N GLU A 254 -29.12 35.57 -3.77
CA GLU A 254 -29.45 35.35 -5.16
C GLU A 254 -28.24 35.57 -6.09
N LEU A 255 -28.08 34.63 -7.00
CA LEU A 255 -27.19 34.71 -8.14
C LEU A 255 -28.01 34.38 -9.39
N HIS A 256 -28.06 35.31 -10.35
CA HIS A 256 -28.87 35.15 -11.56
C HIS A 256 -30.35 34.76 -11.29
N GLY A 257 -30.96 35.39 -10.27
CA GLY A 257 -32.37 35.15 -9.92
C GLY A 257 -32.66 33.85 -9.19
N LYS A 258 -31.64 33.13 -8.71
CA LYS A 258 -31.78 31.89 -7.93
C LYS A 258 -30.88 31.91 -6.71
N PRO A 259 -31.30 31.29 -5.57
CA PRO A 259 -30.43 31.14 -4.42
C PRO A 259 -29.15 30.36 -4.73
N LEU A 260 -28.00 30.74 -4.14
CA LEU A 260 -26.70 30.06 -4.33
C LEU A 260 -26.78 28.58 -4.12
N LEU A 261 -27.45 28.13 -3.05
CA LEU A 261 -27.62 26.72 -2.75
C LEU A 261 -28.32 25.96 -3.87
N ARG A 262 -29.29 26.59 -4.52
CA ARG A 262 -30.07 26.00 -5.61
C ARG A 262 -29.20 25.68 -6.82
N HIS A 263 -28.26 26.56 -7.20
CA HIS A 263 -27.30 26.27 -8.26
C HIS A 263 -26.46 25.03 -7.99
N SER A 264 -25.94 24.89 -6.75
CA SER A 264 -25.15 23.72 -6.36
C SER A 264 -25.97 22.42 -6.40
N VAL A 265 -27.22 22.46 -5.98
CA VAL A 265 -28.09 21.26 -5.99
C VAL A 265 -28.58 20.93 -7.40
N GLU A 266 -28.88 21.92 -8.24
CA GLU A 266 -29.23 21.69 -9.66
C GLU A 266 -28.07 21.07 -10.45
N ALA A 267 -26.83 21.49 -10.19
CA ALA A 267 -25.65 20.85 -10.78
C ALA A 267 -25.49 19.38 -10.38
N LEU A 268 -25.76 19.05 -9.12
CA LEU A 268 -25.78 17.65 -8.64
C LEU A 268 -26.91 16.83 -9.28
N LYS A 269 -28.09 17.41 -9.44
CA LYS A 269 -29.23 16.75 -10.13
C LYS A 269 -28.95 16.49 -11.60
N ALA A 270 -28.17 17.32 -12.24
CA ALA A 270 -27.77 17.17 -13.65
C ALA A 270 -26.57 16.23 -13.85
N SER A 271 -25.94 15.75 -12.78
CA SER A 271 -24.80 14.86 -12.80
C SER A 271 -25.20 13.38 -12.62
N SER A 272 -24.22 12.48 -12.63
CA SER A 272 -24.39 11.03 -12.42
C SER A 272 -24.52 10.62 -10.95
N VAL A 273 -24.73 11.56 -10.02
CA VAL A 273 -24.98 11.29 -8.61
C VAL A 273 -26.35 10.67 -8.41
N ASN A 274 -26.44 9.62 -7.57
CA ASN A 274 -27.68 8.86 -7.38
C ASN A 274 -28.62 9.49 -6.34
N ASP A 275 -28.07 9.89 -5.19
CA ASP A 275 -28.83 10.40 -4.06
C ASP A 275 -28.26 11.77 -3.64
N ILE A 276 -29.11 12.71 -3.28
CA ILE A 276 -28.70 14.05 -2.82
C ILE A 276 -29.27 14.31 -1.43
N ILE A 277 -28.38 14.47 -0.45
CA ILE A 277 -28.70 14.71 0.96
C ILE A 277 -28.24 16.13 1.29
N VAL A 278 -29.18 17.02 1.62
CA VAL A 278 -28.88 18.40 2.03
C VAL A 278 -28.99 18.52 3.53
N VAL A 279 -27.87 18.84 4.18
CA VAL A 279 -27.82 19.00 5.64
C VAL A 279 -28.09 20.45 6.00
N THR A 280 -29.24 20.73 6.61
CA THR A 280 -29.68 22.05 7.06
C THR A 280 -29.30 22.31 8.52
N GLY A 281 -29.25 23.56 8.93
CA GLY A 281 -28.97 23.95 10.32
C GLY A 281 -29.60 25.33 10.61
N ASN A 282 -28.95 26.41 10.17
CA ASN A 282 -29.49 27.76 10.31
C ASN A 282 -30.62 27.98 9.29
N GLU A 283 -31.76 28.52 9.76
CA GLU A 283 -32.94 28.85 8.95
C GLU A 283 -33.45 27.68 8.05
N PRO A 284 -33.73 26.50 8.65
CA PRO A 284 -34.05 25.30 7.89
C PRO A 284 -35.29 25.43 7.00
N GLU A 285 -36.31 26.15 7.42
CA GLU A 285 -37.56 26.35 6.66
C GLU A 285 -37.30 27.18 5.37
N ARG A 286 -36.43 28.19 5.46
CA ARG A 286 -36.06 29.01 4.31
C ARG A 286 -35.23 28.25 3.29
N VAL A 287 -34.28 27.41 3.80
CA VAL A 287 -33.48 26.50 2.98
C VAL A 287 -34.38 25.48 2.29
N GLN A 288 -35.31 24.88 3.02
CA GLN A 288 -36.30 23.95 2.48
C GLN A 288 -37.15 24.60 1.38
N SER A 289 -37.63 25.82 1.62
CA SER A 289 -38.45 26.58 0.64
C SER A 289 -37.66 26.85 -0.65
N ALA A 290 -36.37 27.19 -0.55
CA ALA A 290 -35.50 27.43 -1.70
C ALA A 290 -35.28 26.18 -2.57
N LEU A 291 -35.38 24.98 -1.97
CA LEU A 291 -35.18 23.70 -2.64
C LEU A 291 -36.49 22.97 -3.00
N LYS A 292 -37.64 23.52 -2.65
CA LYS A 292 -38.95 22.85 -2.75
C LYS A 292 -39.29 22.22 -4.11
N PRO A 293 -38.81 22.75 -5.27
CA PRO A 293 -39.05 22.08 -6.55
C PRO A 293 -38.11 20.92 -6.85
N LEU A 294 -37.09 20.68 -5.98
CA LEU A 294 -36.05 19.67 -6.23
C LEU A 294 -36.30 18.48 -5.31
N ASP A 295 -36.26 17.30 -5.90
CA ASP A 295 -36.34 16.01 -5.17
C ASP A 295 -34.98 15.73 -4.51
N VAL A 296 -34.86 16.04 -3.20
CA VAL A 296 -33.66 15.87 -2.36
C VAL A 296 -34.05 15.46 -0.95
N THR A 297 -33.20 14.71 -0.29
CA THR A 297 -33.38 14.36 1.12
C THR A 297 -32.87 15.47 2.01
N LEU A 298 -33.75 16.07 2.80
CA LEU A 298 -33.40 17.11 3.78
C LEU A 298 -33.14 16.50 5.16
N VAL A 299 -32.00 16.84 5.76
CA VAL A 299 -31.60 16.34 7.09
C VAL A 299 -31.23 17.54 7.97
N HIS A 300 -31.98 17.75 9.05
CA HIS A 300 -31.69 18.84 9.99
C HIS A 300 -30.60 18.45 11.00
N ASN A 301 -29.61 19.33 11.18
CA ASN A 301 -28.60 19.25 12.22
C ASN A 301 -28.85 20.33 13.28
N ALA A 302 -29.42 19.95 14.43
CA ALA A 302 -29.65 20.88 15.54
C ALA A 302 -28.33 21.43 16.14
N ASN A 303 -27.24 20.62 16.05
CA ASN A 303 -25.93 20.95 16.62
C ASN A 303 -25.00 21.65 15.62
N PHE A 304 -25.54 22.29 14.59
CA PHE A 304 -24.75 22.96 13.53
C PHE A 304 -23.78 24.02 14.05
N ALA A 305 -24.07 24.59 15.24
CA ALA A 305 -23.21 25.60 15.88
C ALA A 305 -21.87 25.06 16.38
N GLU A 306 -21.78 23.74 16.63
CA GLU A 306 -20.58 23.07 17.13
C GLU A 306 -19.53 22.81 16.03
N GLY A 307 -19.87 23.07 14.76
CA GLY A 307 -18.93 22.97 13.66
C GLY A 307 -19.35 22.07 12.49
N LEU A 308 -18.55 22.13 11.43
CA LEU A 308 -18.81 21.42 10.16
C LEU A 308 -18.88 19.89 10.33
N SER A 309 -18.13 19.34 11.29
CA SER A 309 -18.05 17.90 11.55
C SER A 309 -19.39 17.32 11.99
N THR A 310 -20.20 18.05 12.77
CA THR A 310 -21.52 17.58 13.20
C THR A 310 -22.48 17.48 12.01
N SER A 311 -22.43 18.44 11.09
CA SER A 311 -23.22 18.42 9.87
C SER A 311 -22.81 17.26 8.95
N LEU A 312 -21.51 17.00 8.82
CA LEU A 312 -21.02 15.87 8.04
C LEU A 312 -21.45 14.52 8.64
N LYS A 313 -21.33 14.34 9.97
CA LYS A 313 -21.81 13.14 10.66
C LYS A 313 -23.31 12.92 10.43
N ARG A 314 -24.10 13.99 10.51
CA ARG A 314 -25.55 13.92 10.30
C ARG A 314 -25.91 13.53 8.87
N GLY A 315 -25.20 14.09 7.87
CA GLY A 315 -25.36 13.72 6.47
C GLY A 315 -24.97 12.26 6.21
N LEU A 316 -23.85 11.80 6.76
CA LEU A 316 -23.39 10.41 6.62
C LEU A 316 -24.38 9.39 7.21
N ALA A 317 -25.04 9.72 8.31
CA ALA A 317 -26.04 8.85 8.92
C ALA A 317 -27.31 8.68 8.07
N ALA A 318 -27.54 9.55 7.09
CA ALA A 318 -28.68 9.50 6.16
C ALA A 318 -28.33 8.88 4.80
N VAL A 319 -27.09 8.46 4.60
CA VAL A 319 -26.64 7.84 3.35
C VAL A 319 -27.23 6.42 3.24
N PRO A 320 -27.82 6.03 2.10
CA PRO A 320 -28.28 4.67 1.88
C PRO A 320 -27.17 3.63 2.04
N ALA A 321 -27.53 2.46 2.60
CA ALA A 321 -26.56 1.40 2.92
C ALA A 321 -25.82 0.84 1.69
N GLU A 322 -26.45 0.88 0.53
CA GLU A 322 -25.91 0.41 -0.76
C GLU A 322 -25.02 1.43 -1.48
N THR A 323 -24.68 2.55 -0.83
CA THR A 323 -23.84 3.61 -1.42
C THR A 323 -22.36 3.22 -1.39
N ASP A 324 -21.69 3.25 -2.54
CA ASP A 324 -20.27 2.91 -2.68
C ASP A 324 -19.36 4.08 -2.25
N ALA A 325 -19.78 5.34 -2.50
CA ALA A 325 -19.04 6.51 -2.07
C ALA A 325 -19.93 7.73 -1.83
N VAL A 326 -19.41 8.68 -1.06
CA VAL A 326 -20.06 9.96 -0.80
C VAL A 326 -19.29 11.12 -1.40
N LEU A 327 -20.00 12.00 -2.11
CA LEU A 327 -19.49 13.26 -2.61
C LEU A 327 -19.84 14.37 -1.62
N ILE A 328 -18.85 14.99 -0.98
CA ILE A 328 -19.05 16.06 -0.01
C ILE A 328 -18.98 17.40 -0.73
N CYS A 329 -20.08 18.10 -0.76
CA CYS A 329 -20.26 19.40 -1.42
C CYS A 329 -20.52 20.50 -0.40
N LEU A 330 -20.07 21.72 -0.72
CA LEU A 330 -20.47 22.92 0.00
C LEU A 330 -21.64 23.56 -0.75
N GLY A 331 -22.67 23.99 -0.03
CA GLY A 331 -23.85 24.61 -0.63
C GLY A 331 -23.64 25.99 -1.25
N ASP A 332 -22.47 26.59 -1.05
CA ASP A 332 -22.10 27.93 -1.50
C ASP A 332 -21.13 27.92 -2.70
N MET A 333 -21.14 26.86 -3.52
CA MET A 333 -20.28 26.70 -4.69
C MET A 333 -21.08 26.69 -6.01
N PRO A 334 -21.70 27.81 -6.41
CA PRO A 334 -22.62 27.84 -7.55
C PRO A 334 -21.97 27.65 -8.92
N LEU A 335 -20.62 27.76 -9.00
CA LEU A 335 -19.87 27.64 -10.26
C LEU A 335 -19.37 26.20 -10.50
N VAL A 336 -19.63 25.27 -9.59
CA VAL A 336 -19.33 23.86 -9.82
C VAL A 336 -20.44 23.27 -10.69
N ASP A 337 -20.11 22.90 -11.91
CA ASP A 337 -21.03 22.33 -12.88
C ASP A 337 -21.13 20.79 -12.80
N ALA A 338 -22.14 20.24 -13.47
CA ALA A 338 -22.36 18.79 -13.54
C ALA A 338 -21.16 18.06 -14.15
N GLN A 339 -20.49 18.65 -15.15
CA GLN A 339 -19.33 18.03 -15.80
C GLN A 339 -18.14 17.88 -14.84
N THR A 340 -17.92 18.85 -13.97
CA THR A 340 -16.88 18.76 -12.91
C THR A 340 -17.21 17.68 -11.90
N ILE A 341 -18.49 17.53 -11.53
CA ILE A 341 -18.96 16.45 -10.64
C ILE A 341 -18.75 15.08 -11.30
N ASP A 342 -19.14 14.94 -12.56
CA ASP A 342 -19.01 13.68 -13.31
C ASP A 342 -17.54 13.26 -13.50
N ARG A 343 -16.63 14.21 -13.68
CA ARG A 343 -15.18 13.94 -13.69
C ARG A 343 -14.69 13.37 -12.37
N LEU A 344 -15.20 13.86 -11.24
CA LEU A 344 -14.85 13.33 -9.92
C LEU A 344 -15.44 11.91 -9.73
N VAL A 345 -16.70 11.69 -10.14
CA VAL A 345 -17.34 10.37 -10.09
C VAL A 345 -16.57 9.38 -10.95
N ALA A 346 -16.19 9.76 -12.17
CA ALA A 346 -15.41 8.91 -13.09
C ALA A 346 -13.98 8.62 -12.58
N ALA A 347 -13.40 9.54 -11.77
CA ALA A 347 -12.10 9.33 -11.15
C ALA A 347 -12.14 8.33 -9.97
N PHE A 348 -13.30 8.14 -9.33
CA PHE A 348 -13.47 7.18 -8.24
C PHE A 348 -13.46 5.76 -8.80
N ASN A 349 -12.52 4.94 -8.30
CA ASN A 349 -12.36 3.55 -8.75
C ASN A 349 -11.69 2.73 -7.65
N VAL A 350 -12.48 1.96 -6.91
CA VAL A 350 -11.99 1.13 -5.79
C VAL A 350 -11.01 0.05 -6.24
N PRO A 351 -11.26 -0.69 -7.32
CA PRO A 351 -10.33 -1.68 -7.87
C PRO A 351 -8.96 -1.09 -8.24
N GLU A 352 -8.91 0.15 -8.69
CA GLU A 352 -7.65 0.85 -9.01
C GLU A 352 -7.09 1.67 -7.83
N HIS A 353 -7.59 1.43 -6.62
CA HIS A 353 -7.19 2.14 -5.39
C HIS A 353 -7.42 3.67 -5.44
N ARG A 354 -8.32 4.14 -6.29
CA ARG A 354 -8.74 5.54 -6.34
C ARG A 354 -10.00 5.74 -5.50
N THR A 355 -9.83 5.71 -4.17
CA THR A 355 -10.94 5.74 -3.20
C THR A 355 -11.25 7.13 -2.64
N ILE A 356 -10.33 8.09 -2.77
CA ILE A 356 -10.54 9.49 -2.40
C ILE A 356 -10.13 10.37 -3.57
N CYS A 357 -11.08 11.12 -4.13
CA CYS A 357 -10.85 12.02 -5.25
C CYS A 357 -11.08 13.47 -4.83
N VAL A 358 -10.11 14.33 -5.12
CA VAL A 358 -10.13 15.76 -4.78
C VAL A 358 -9.78 16.56 -6.03
N PRO A 359 -10.62 17.53 -6.45
CA PRO A 359 -10.27 18.38 -7.57
C PRO A 359 -9.08 19.28 -7.21
N THR A 360 -8.21 19.54 -8.19
CA THR A 360 -7.08 20.45 -8.01
C THR A 360 -7.07 21.51 -9.13
N PHE A 361 -6.75 22.72 -8.77
CA PHE A 361 -6.51 23.82 -9.70
C PHE A 361 -5.23 24.55 -9.28
N GLU A 362 -4.28 24.71 -10.19
CA GLU A 362 -2.96 25.31 -9.93
C GLU A 362 -2.27 24.75 -8.66
N GLY A 363 -2.34 23.42 -8.46
CA GLY A 363 -1.78 22.74 -7.30
C GLY A 363 -2.53 22.96 -5.97
N LYS A 364 -3.64 23.69 -5.98
CA LYS A 364 -4.50 23.89 -4.80
C LYS A 364 -5.67 22.91 -4.83
N ARG A 365 -5.97 22.31 -3.68
CA ARG A 365 -7.09 21.37 -3.51
C ARG A 365 -8.39 22.12 -3.35
N GLY A 366 -9.43 21.67 -4.06
CA GLY A 366 -10.77 22.23 -4.05
C GLY A 366 -11.83 21.34 -3.42
N ASN A 367 -13.07 21.70 -3.65
CA ASN A 367 -14.29 20.93 -3.40
C ASN A 367 -15.10 20.91 -4.72
N PRO A 368 -16.03 19.93 -4.90
CA PRO A 368 -16.42 18.86 -3.99
C PRO A 368 -15.35 17.76 -3.84
N ARG A 369 -15.54 16.82 -2.89
CA ARG A 369 -14.62 15.68 -2.65
C ARG A 369 -15.41 14.39 -2.55
N ILE A 370 -14.91 13.33 -3.21
CA ILE A 370 -15.50 12.00 -3.13
C ILE A 370 -14.69 11.09 -2.21
N LYS A 371 -15.35 10.28 -1.40
CA LYS A 371 -14.76 9.30 -0.49
C LYS A 371 -15.74 8.17 -0.19
N PRO A 372 -15.28 6.98 0.27
CA PRO A 372 -16.17 5.93 0.76
C PRO A 372 -17.00 6.40 1.96
N PRO A 373 -18.23 5.90 2.14
CA PRO A 373 -18.98 6.09 3.37
C PRO A 373 -18.30 5.35 4.53
N PHE A 374 -18.27 5.92 5.73
CA PHE A 374 -17.73 5.23 6.91
C PHE A 374 -18.74 4.20 7.45
N PRO A 375 -18.26 3.01 7.92
CA PRO A 375 -16.90 2.56 8.20
C PRO A 375 -16.36 1.47 7.27
N ALA A 376 -16.30 1.65 5.98
CA ALA A 376 -16.19 0.53 5.02
C ALA A 376 -14.80 0.22 4.46
N VAL A 377 -13.68 0.76 4.94
CA VAL A 377 -12.38 0.36 4.36
C VAL A 377 -11.33 0.08 5.44
N LYS A 378 -11.20 -1.20 5.82
CA LYS A 378 -10.00 -1.69 6.50
C LYS A 378 -8.89 -1.92 5.44
N GLY A 379 -7.80 -1.14 5.53
CA GLY A 379 -6.51 -1.58 4.99
C GLY A 379 -6.17 -1.25 3.55
N LEU A 380 -6.55 -0.10 2.99
CA LEU A 380 -6.06 0.32 1.66
C LEU A 380 -4.97 1.40 1.79
N TYR A 381 -3.75 1.03 1.44
CA TYR A 381 -2.61 1.94 1.28
C TYR A 381 -2.32 2.14 -0.22
N GLY A 382 -2.19 3.37 -0.67
CA GLY A 382 -1.80 3.68 -2.05
C GLY A 382 -1.22 5.08 -2.20
N CYS A 383 -0.49 5.29 -3.28
CA CYS A 383 0.13 6.56 -3.64
C CYS A 383 -0.90 7.49 -4.28
N PRO A 384 -0.88 8.81 -4.03
CA PRO A 384 -1.75 9.74 -4.74
C PRO A 384 -1.40 9.77 -6.23
N THR A 385 -2.40 9.63 -7.08
CA THR A 385 -2.27 9.74 -8.52
C THR A 385 -3.08 10.95 -9.00
N VAL A 386 -2.55 11.76 -9.90
CA VAL A 386 -3.27 12.88 -10.51
C VAL A 386 -3.75 12.44 -11.89
N VAL A 387 -5.05 12.41 -12.10
CA VAL A 387 -5.68 12.11 -13.38
C VAL A 387 -6.63 13.26 -13.73
N ASN A 388 -6.43 13.90 -14.86
CA ASN A 388 -7.30 14.98 -15.37
C ASN A 388 -7.59 16.08 -14.33
N ASN A 389 -6.56 16.59 -13.64
CA ASN A 389 -6.67 17.57 -12.55
C ASN A 389 -7.44 17.09 -11.30
N VAL A 390 -7.61 15.80 -11.13
CA VAL A 390 -8.14 15.18 -9.91
C VAL A 390 -7.02 14.42 -9.20
N GLU A 391 -6.73 14.81 -7.97
CA GLU A 391 -5.79 14.09 -7.12
C GLU A 391 -6.54 12.97 -6.38
N THR A 392 -6.10 11.73 -6.56
CA THR A 392 -6.66 10.58 -5.86
C THR A 392 -5.77 10.21 -4.67
N ILE A 393 -6.36 10.02 -3.52
CA ILE A 393 -5.67 9.64 -2.30
C ILE A 393 -6.18 8.27 -1.86
N ALA A 394 -5.28 7.30 -1.85
CA ALA A 394 -5.61 5.96 -1.44
C ALA A 394 -5.19 5.70 0.01
N ALA A 395 -5.82 6.31 0.99
CA ALA A 395 -5.75 5.81 2.37
C ALA A 395 -6.79 6.46 3.30
N VAL A 396 -7.63 5.64 3.90
CA VAL A 396 -8.34 5.95 5.14
C VAL A 396 -7.88 4.91 6.16
N VAL A 397 -7.16 5.34 7.19
CA VAL A 397 -6.75 4.46 8.29
C VAL A 397 -7.75 4.70 9.44
N PRO A 398 -8.56 3.71 9.83
CA PRO A 398 -9.28 3.78 11.08
C PRO A 398 -8.28 3.69 12.24
N ILE A 399 -8.36 4.60 13.18
CA ILE A 399 -7.62 4.51 14.45
C ILE A 399 -8.64 4.22 15.53
N VAL A 400 -8.48 3.07 16.17
CA VAL A 400 -9.21 2.71 17.39
C VAL A 400 -8.34 3.20 18.55
N ASN A 401 -8.88 4.04 19.42
CA ASN A 401 -8.24 4.37 20.69
C ASN A 401 -8.76 3.44 21.81
N ASP A 402 -8.06 3.41 22.95
CA ASP A 402 -8.34 2.52 24.08
C ASP A 402 -9.74 2.69 24.73
N GLY A 403 -10.55 3.62 24.24
CA GLY A 403 -11.93 3.85 24.67
C GLY A 403 -13.00 3.29 23.73
N GLY A 404 -12.62 2.58 22.65
CA GLY A 404 -13.58 1.95 21.72
C GLY A 404 -14.25 2.92 20.74
N GLU A 405 -13.86 4.19 20.67
CA GLU A 405 -14.33 5.13 19.66
C GLU A 405 -13.43 5.09 18.41
N GLU A 406 -14.03 4.82 17.26
CA GLU A 406 -13.33 4.80 15.97
C GLU A 406 -13.20 6.22 15.40
N TYR A 407 -11.98 6.70 15.23
CA TYR A 407 -11.67 7.94 14.51
C TYR A 407 -10.96 7.61 13.19
N ALA A 408 -11.38 8.26 12.11
CA ALA A 408 -10.69 8.15 10.83
C ALA A 408 -9.61 9.23 10.72
N LYS A 409 -8.35 8.84 10.58
CA LYS A 409 -7.25 9.73 10.20
C LYS A 409 -7.15 9.77 8.68
N ILE A 410 -7.38 10.93 8.07
CA ILE A 410 -7.14 11.14 6.65
C ILE A 410 -5.67 11.56 6.50
N GLY A 411 -4.82 10.64 6.06
CA GLY A 411 -3.44 10.94 5.70
C GLY A 411 -3.38 11.59 4.32
N ILE A 412 -2.96 12.85 4.24
CA ILE A 412 -2.77 13.57 2.99
C ILE A 412 -1.27 13.58 2.69
N GLY A 413 -0.82 12.71 1.76
CA GLY A 413 0.55 12.71 1.25
C GLY A 413 0.69 13.67 0.06
N LYS A 414 1.62 14.62 0.10
CA LYS A 414 2.10 15.34 -1.08
C LYS A 414 3.28 14.56 -1.68
N SER A 415 3.35 14.47 -3.00
CA SER A 415 4.47 13.85 -3.74
C SER A 415 5.81 14.62 -3.63
N THR A 416 5.83 15.71 -2.86
CA THR A 416 7.05 16.45 -2.51
C THR A 416 6.96 16.89 -1.05
N GLY A 417 7.19 15.94 -0.12
CA GLY A 417 7.25 16.21 1.31
C GLY A 417 6.01 15.78 2.07
N THR A 418 6.12 14.59 2.65
CA THR A 418 5.11 14.02 3.54
C THR A 418 5.02 14.86 4.81
N LYS A 419 4.03 15.72 4.94
CA LYS A 419 3.56 16.16 6.25
C LYS A 419 2.28 15.39 6.55
N LEU A 420 2.37 14.44 7.47
CA LEU A 420 1.22 13.89 8.17
C LEU A 420 0.59 15.03 8.98
N ILE A 421 -0.51 15.57 8.48
CA ILE A 421 -1.34 16.46 9.30
C ILE A 421 -2.25 15.53 10.08
N SER A 422 -1.88 15.28 11.34
CA SER A 422 -2.80 14.70 12.30
C SER A 422 -3.92 15.70 12.54
N ALA A 423 -5.12 15.39 12.09
CA ALA A 423 -6.32 16.07 12.54
C ALA A 423 -6.74 15.49 13.91
N GLY A 424 -5.83 15.58 14.89
CA GLY A 424 -6.05 15.35 16.29
C GLY A 424 -5.87 16.69 16.99
N GLY A 425 -6.76 17.62 16.76
CA GLY A 425 -6.92 18.79 17.59
C GLY A 425 -7.68 18.34 18.83
N ASN A 426 -6.99 18.34 19.96
CA ASN A 426 -7.61 18.30 21.27
C ASN A 426 -8.68 19.40 21.33
N ILE A 427 -9.95 19.01 21.30
CA ILE A 427 -11.06 19.92 21.57
C ILE A 427 -11.19 19.97 23.10
N ASN A 428 -10.26 20.65 23.73
CA ASN A 428 -10.40 21.24 25.06
C ASN A 428 -9.28 22.25 25.22
N LYS A 429 -9.49 23.42 24.67
CA LYS A 429 -9.23 24.75 25.25
C LYS A 429 -9.76 25.82 24.30
#